data_6804715dae3394505fd651b256991bea
#
_entry.id   6804715dae3394505fd651b256991bea
#
_cell.length_a   1.000
_cell.length_b   1.000
_cell.length_c   1.000
_cell.angle_alpha   90.00
_cell.angle_beta   90.00
_cell.angle_gamma   90.00
#
_symmetry.space_group_name_H-M   'P 1'
#
loop_
_entity.id
_entity.type
_entity.pdbx_description
1 polymer ?
#
loop_
_entity_poly.entity_id
_entity_poly.type
_entity_poly.pdbx_seq_one_letter_code
_entity_poly.pdbx_strand_id
1 'polypeptide(L)'
;MSNGGVAGRRSSVTQAKGYSLKKIGLLAGLGFVLITLTRWLMPHEGKGYDQTHLTPRDYLNASLSDPAPFDFCPVFGPGDPVAERRGQWGLLRTRLHQGSNARVQKVIQKALSGMPVTISVLGSSVSACHGAGDDPVHSKCYPAKFFDWWNSIFPHPASELTNGASRKTDSAYYAYCSGHHLPDQTDLVILEFDSADPNDPDWLSHFELLVRSILVRPEMPAVIILGHFSPQLQAQNGFAGPELLHTVVAQFYDVPHISTKGLLYHDYIANPEGARKAFYVDPILASPGGHDLITDVLTSYMQQQICSGWAANMGHAFDVPYMGEGGSDVTTGGPQLLGGVGLRKGAQGVQEGEGESSGGQDSKYTNLKVPAARIHDRPSDLLSFREIEPFCVSANDLINPLPPSLFYGSGWHAFHPAKGTHDERHYWYAEQPTSRIRIPMRLSAGDVAIYYIQNPENKPAGSALCWVDDNVAGGVELQGNAEVSEPTPTLTIIDRHVAKGSHFVECQLLGEEGKASPPFKILGVFAT
;
A
#
# COMPACT_ATOMS: atom_id res chain seq x y z
N MET A 1 -20.86 65.84 66.43
CA MET A 1 -21.74 66.43 65.42
C MET A 1 -21.41 65.71 64.12
N SER A 2 -22.12 64.96 63.60
CA SER A 2 -23.35 64.82 62.91
C SER A 2 -23.42 63.45 62.24
N ASN A 3 -24.35 62.65 62.60
CA ASN A 3 -25.15 61.69 61.87
C ASN A 3 -24.81 61.29 60.43
N GLY A 4 -24.71 60.01 60.22
CA GLY A 4 -24.70 59.37 58.90
C GLY A 4 -25.60 58.17 58.87
N GLY A 5 -26.63 58.19 58.04
CA GLY A 5 -27.65 57.20 57.89
C GLY A 5 -27.22 55.90 57.25
N VAL A 6 -27.72 54.78 57.77
CA VAL A 6 -27.58 53.44 57.23
C VAL A 6 -28.70 53.21 56.20
N ALA A 7 -28.33 53.00 54.91
CA ALA A 7 -29.24 52.56 53.82
C ALA A 7 -29.34 51.06 53.77
N GLY A 8 -30.47 50.48 54.10
CA GLY A 8 -30.79 49.08 54.05
C GLY A 8 -30.87 48.57 52.57
N ARG A 9 -30.14 47.59 52.27
CA ARG A 9 -30.22 46.81 50.99
C ARG A 9 -31.36 45.81 51.09
N ARG A 10 -32.42 46.02 50.36
CA ARG A 10 -33.47 45.02 50.15
C ARG A 10 -32.97 43.96 49.19
N SER A 11 -32.82 42.73 49.64
CA SER A 11 -32.60 41.55 48.81
C SER A 11 -33.92 41.19 48.10
N SER A 12 -33.91 41.28 46.76
CA SER A 12 -34.98 40.74 45.92
C SER A 12 -34.81 39.22 45.80
N VAL A 13 -35.65 38.47 46.44
CA VAL A 13 -35.79 37.03 46.27
C VAL A 13 -36.49 36.79 44.93
N THR A 14 -35.76 36.36 43.93
CA THR A 14 -36.32 35.88 42.67
C THR A 14 -37.01 34.53 42.91
N GLN A 15 -38.34 34.53 42.85
CA GLN A 15 -39.18 33.32 42.85
C GLN A 15 -38.83 32.48 41.61
N ALA A 16 -38.19 31.32 41.82
CA ALA A 16 -38.04 30.30 40.80
C ALA A 16 -39.44 29.75 40.45
N LYS A 17 -39.89 29.98 39.20
CA LYS A 17 -41.12 29.37 38.67
C LYS A 17 -40.90 27.85 38.61
N GLY A 18 -41.55 27.11 39.52
CA GLY A 18 -41.59 25.65 39.52
C GLY A 18 -42.24 25.13 38.24
N TYR A 19 -41.46 24.44 37.43
CA TYR A 19 -41.99 23.72 36.26
C TYR A 19 -42.85 22.55 36.74
N SER A 20 -44.09 22.45 36.26
CA SER A 20 -44.99 21.33 36.55
C SER A 20 -44.34 20.01 36.15
N LEU A 21 -44.35 18.98 37.01
CA LEU A 21 -43.84 17.61 36.75
C LEU A 21 -44.31 17.05 35.40
N LYS A 22 -45.50 17.40 34.93
CA LYS A 22 -46.02 17.04 33.61
C LYS A 22 -45.22 17.68 32.47
N LYS A 23 -44.71 18.92 32.62
CA LYS A 23 -43.87 19.59 31.59
C LYS A 23 -42.46 19.02 31.56
N ILE A 24 -41.91 18.61 32.70
CA ILE A 24 -40.62 17.95 32.80
C ILE A 24 -40.68 16.56 32.14
N GLY A 25 -41.74 15.80 32.38
CA GLY A 25 -41.95 14.49 31.72
C GLY A 25 -42.11 14.61 30.21
N LEU A 26 -42.80 15.66 29.73
CA LEU A 26 -42.98 15.91 28.29
C LEU A 26 -41.66 16.31 27.61
N LEU A 27 -40.85 17.14 28.25
CA LEU A 27 -39.51 17.53 27.75
C LEU A 27 -38.55 16.36 27.75
N ALA A 28 -38.57 15.50 28.77
CA ALA A 28 -37.75 14.28 28.82
C ALA A 28 -38.18 13.27 27.74
N GLY A 29 -39.48 13.11 27.50
CA GLY A 29 -40.02 12.27 26.42
C GLY A 29 -39.63 12.80 25.03
N LEU A 30 -39.74 14.11 24.82
CA LEU A 30 -39.32 14.75 23.56
C LEU A 30 -37.81 14.62 23.34
N GLY A 31 -37.00 14.78 24.37
CA GLY A 31 -35.54 14.58 24.34
C GLY A 31 -35.18 13.13 23.99
N PHE A 32 -35.88 12.15 24.58
CA PHE A 32 -35.65 10.74 24.27
C PHE A 32 -36.03 10.39 22.81
N VAL A 33 -37.17 10.92 22.33
CA VAL A 33 -37.57 10.74 20.91
C VAL A 33 -36.57 11.42 19.97
N LEU A 34 -36.06 12.60 20.30
CA LEU A 34 -35.07 13.30 19.51
C LEU A 34 -33.74 12.52 19.47
N ILE A 35 -33.26 11.97 20.58
CA ILE A 35 -32.06 11.16 20.67
C ILE A 35 -32.22 9.85 19.90
N THR A 36 -33.39 9.21 19.96
CA THR A 36 -33.64 8.00 19.18
C THR A 36 -33.77 8.30 17.69
N LEU A 37 -34.40 9.40 17.29
CA LEU A 37 -34.48 9.84 15.89
C LEU A 37 -33.13 10.28 15.34
N THR A 38 -32.30 10.99 16.11
CA THR A 38 -30.95 11.33 15.68
C THR A 38 -30.05 10.10 15.55
N ARG A 39 -30.17 9.10 16.45
CA ARG A 39 -29.47 7.81 16.29
C ARG A 39 -29.95 7.02 15.07
N TRP A 40 -31.19 7.19 14.64
CA TRP A 40 -31.75 6.50 13.48
C TRP A 40 -31.47 7.24 12.16
N LEU A 41 -31.33 8.58 12.20
CA LEU A 41 -31.06 9.44 11.05
C LEU A 41 -29.56 9.75 10.85
N MET A 42 -28.71 9.55 11.88
CA MET A 42 -27.27 9.60 11.64
C MET A 42 -26.89 8.37 10.83
N PRO A 43 -26.25 8.54 9.63
CA PRO A 43 -25.62 7.43 8.99
C PRO A 43 -24.71 6.78 10.04
N HIS A 44 -24.82 5.47 10.23
CA HIS A 44 -23.86 4.73 11.03
C HIS A 44 -22.51 5.03 10.39
N GLU A 45 -21.69 5.83 11.04
CA GLU A 45 -20.25 5.90 10.75
C GLU A 45 -19.81 4.46 10.66
N GLY A 46 -19.18 4.11 9.52
CA GLY A 46 -18.90 2.75 9.18
C GLY A 46 -18.39 2.02 10.39
N LYS A 47 -19.01 0.92 10.75
CA LYS A 47 -18.53 0.06 11.81
C LYS A 47 -17.10 -0.28 11.42
N GLY A 48 -16.12 0.35 12.06
CA GLY A 48 -14.75 -0.14 12.01
C GLY A 48 -14.84 -1.65 12.26
N TYR A 49 -14.00 -2.43 11.61
CA TYR A 49 -13.98 -3.89 11.73
C TYR A 49 -14.01 -4.27 13.22
N ASP A 50 -15.20 -4.61 13.74
CA ASP A 50 -15.33 -5.12 15.11
C ASP A 50 -14.93 -6.60 15.09
N GLN A 51 -13.65 -6.85 15.31
CA GLN A 51 -13.05 -8.18 15.34
C GLN A 51 -12.93 -8.75 16.76
N THR A 52 -13.39 -8.01 17.77
CA THR A 52 -13.26 -8.42 19.18
C THR A 52 -13.93 -9.76 19.50
N HIS A 53 -14.88 -10.18 18.67
CA HIS A 53 -15.56 -11.48 18.78
C HIS A 53 -14.81 -12.65 18.16
N LEU A 54 -13.72 -12.41 17.39
CA LEU A 54 -12.95 -13.47 16.74
C LEU A 54 -12.09 -14.20 17.78
N THR A 55 -12.11 -15.53 17.71
CA THR A 55 -11.31 -16.38 18.59
C THR A 55 -10.16 -16.98 17.78
N PRO A 56 -8.91 -16.75 18.19
CA PRO A 56 -7.74 -17.31 17.51
C PRO A 56 -7.82 -18.84 17.43
N ARG A 57 -7.38 -19.39 16.28
CA ARG A 57 -7.26 -20.82 16.06
C ARG A 57 -5.80 -21.18 15.84
N ASP A 58 -5.24 -21.95 16.77
CA ASP A 58 -3.92 -22.53 16.61
C ASP A 58 -4.08 -23.92 15.98
N TYR A 59 -3.82 -23.97 14.67
CA TYR A 59 -3.94 -25.23 13.90
C TYR A 59 -2.75 -26.16 14.16
N LEU A 60 -1.60 -25.63 14.60
CA LEU A 60 -0.40 -26.43 14.82
C LEU A 60 -0.42 -27.17 16.17
N ASN A 61 -1.12 -26.63 17.18
CA ASN A 61 -1.34 -27.28 18.47
C ASN A 61 -2.53 -28.26 18.49
N ALA A 62 -3.43 -28.16 17.52
CA ALA A 62 -4.43 -29.19 17.31
C ALA A 62 -3.73 -30.49 16.86
N SER A 63 -4.28 -31.66 17.21
CA SER A 63 -3.75 -32.91 16.67
C SER A 63 -3.77 -32.82 15.14
N LEU A 64 -2.57 -32.80 14.53
CA LEU A 64 -2.42 -32.74 13.09
C LEU A 64 -3.20 -33.91 12.48
N SER A 65 -4.19 -33.61 11.67
CA SER A 65 -5.06 -34.58 11.03
C SER A 65 -4.95 -34.51 9.52
N ASP A 66 -4.98 -35.66 8.88
CA ASP A 66 -5.18 -35.80 7.46
C ASP A 66 -6.62 -36.30 7.25
N PRO A 67 -7.49 -35.64 6.47
CA PRO A 67 -7.22 -34.51 5.57
C PRO A 67 -7.03 -33.14 6.25
N ALA A 68 -6.52 -32.17 5.47
CA ALA A 68 -6.34 -30.78 5.93
C ALA A 68 -7.65 -30.21 6.49
N PRO A 69 -7.59 -29.34 7.53
CA PRO A 69 -8.78 -28.74 8.15
C PRO A 69 -9.43 -27.64 7.29
N PHE A 70 -9.01 -27.52 6.03
CA PHE A 70 -9.47 -26.51 5.08
C PHE A 70 -10.23 -27.21 3.94
N ASP A 71 -11.52 -26.88 3.77
CA ASP A 71 -12.39 -27.51 2.77
C ASP A 71 -11.88 -27.34 1.33
N PHE A 72 -11.15 -26.25 1.06
CA PHE A 72 -10.52 -25.97 -0.24
C PHE A 72 -9.23 -26.75 -0.50
N CYS A 73 -8.75 -27.58 0.43
CA CYS A 73 -7.61 -28.45 0.20
C CYS A 73 -8.07 -29.88 -0.16
N PRO A 74 -7.61 -30.46 -1.28
CA PRO A 74 -6.65 -29.91 -2.25
C PRO A 74 -7.27 -28.82 -3.13
N VAL A 75 -6.44 -27.80 -3.46
CA VAL A 75 -6.85 -26.73 -4.37
C VAL A 75 -7.31 -27.31 -5.72
N PHE A 76 -8.35 -26.71 -6.31
CA PHE A 76 -9.06 -27.19 -7.49
C PHE A 76 -9.85 -28.49 -7.28
N GLY A 77 -9.94 -28.96 -6.05
CA GLY A 77 -10.81 -30.06 -5.68
C GLY A 77 -12.28 -29.64 -5.51
N PRO A 78 -13.15 -30.62 -5.19
CA PRO A 78 -14.60 -30.37 -5.10
C PRO A 78 -15.03 -29.44 -3.95
N GLY A 79 -14.13 -29.11 -3.02
CA GLY A 79 -14.39 -28.18 -1.92
C GLY A 79 -13.84 -26.76 -2.16
N ASP A 80 -13.32 -26.46 -3.36
CA ASP A 80 -12.77 -25.15 -3.71
C ASP A 80 -13.80 -24.29 -4.45
N PRO A 81 -14.52 -23.39 -3.75
CA PRO A 81 -15.58 -22.58 -4.36
C PRO A 81 -15.05 -21.54 -5.36
N VAL A 82 -13.77 -21.17 -5.28
CA VAL A 82 -13.14 -20.24 -6.23
C VAL A 82 -12.89 -20.96 -7.54
N ALA A 83 -12.40 -22.21 -7.48
CA ALA A 83 -12.20 -23.04 -8.66
C ALA A 83 -13.51 -23.37 -9.37
N GLU A 84 -14.58 -23.61 -8.63
CA GLU A 84 -15.93 -23.82 -9.19
C GLU A 84 -16.44 -22.59 -9.96
N ARG A 85 -16.21 -21.37 -9.42
CA ARG A 85 -16.68 -20.13 -10.06
C ARG A 85 -15.86 -19.72 -11.27
N ARG A 86 -14.54 -19.86 -11.21
CA ARG A 86 -13.61 -19.28 -12.19
C ARG A 86 -12.98 -20.30 -13.13
N GLY A 87 -13.06 -21.57 -12.79
CA GLY A 87 -12.45 -22.67 -13.54
C GLY A 87 -10.93 -22.78 -13.31
N GLN A 88 -10.47 -24.00 -13.12
CA GLN A 88 -9.08 -24.34 -12.83
C GLN A 88 -8.09 -23.73 -13.85
N TRP A 89 -8.36 -23.90 -15.14
CA TRP A 89 -7.47 -23.42 -16.20
C TRP A 89 -7.34 -21.90 -16.25
N GLY A 90 -8.42 -21.19 -15.94
CA GLY A 90 -8.40 -19.74 -15.83
C GLY A 90 -7.50 -19.30 -14.68
N LEU A 91 -7.69 -19.87 -13.50
CA LEU A 91 -6.92 -19.54 -12.30
C LEU A 91 -5.44 -19.89 -12.42
N LEU A 92 -5.08 -21.00 -13.09
CA LEU A 92 -3.67 -21.34 -13.34
C LEU A 92 -2.95 -20.28 -14.19
N ARG A 93 -3.64 -19.67 -15.16
CA ARG A 93 -3.08 -18.60 -16.01
C ARG A 93 -2.91 -17.26 -15.30
N THR A 94 -3.49 -17.09 -14.12
CA THR A 94 -3.31 -15.87 -13.33
C THR A 94 -1.94 -15.77 -12.65
N ARG A 95 -1.16 -16.85 -12.63
CA ARG A 95 0.10 -16.96 -11.91
C ARG A 95 1.26 -16.72 -12.86
N LEU A 96 1.73 -15.46 -12.94
CA LEU A 96 2.80 -15.06 -13.86
C LEU A 96 4.17 -15.50 -13.35
N HIS A 97 4.41 -15.35 -12.05
CA HIS A 97 5.60 -15.80 -11.36
C HIS A 97 5.24 -16.24 -9.96
N GLN A 98 5.64 -17.43 -9.55
CA GLN A 98 5.38 -17.90 -8.18
C GLN A 98 6.58 -17.72 -7.27
N GLY A 99 7.78 -17.84 -7.81
CA GLY A 99 9.01 -17.86 -7.05
C GLY A 99 9.05 -19.02 -6.05
N SER A 100 9.84 -18.86 -5.00
CA SER A 100 9.96 -19.83 -3.91
C SER A 100 8.78 -19.79 -2.94
N ASN A 101 8.03 -18.71 -2.89
CA ASN A 101 6.99 -18.41 -1.89
C ASN A 101 7.50 -18.38 -0.43
N ALA A 102 8.82 -18.38 -0.19
CA ALA A 102 9.38 -18.54 1.17
C ALA A 102 8.85 -17.50 2.16
N ARG A 103 8.73 -16.24 1.76
CA ARG A 103 8.20 -15.16 2.60
C ARG A 103 6.69 -15.32 2.84
N VAL A 104 5.93 -15.75 1.84
CA VAL A 104 4.49 -16.04 1.99
C VAL A 104 4.29 -17.21 2.94
N GLN A 105 5.12 -18.26 2.84
CA GLN A 105 5.07 -19.39 3.76
C GLN A 105 5.39 -19.00 5.21
N LYS A 106 6.27 -18.01 5.43
CA LYS A 106 6.49 -17.43 6.77
C LYS A 106 5.20 -16.84 7.34
N VAL A 107 4.45 -16.07 6.53
CA VAL A 107 3.14 -15.51 6.93
C VAL A 107 2.12 -16.61 7.22
N ILE A 108 2.05 -17.61 6.35
CA ILE A 108 1.16 -18.77 6.55
C ILE A 108 1.50 -19.50 7.86
N GLN A 109 2.78 -19.73 8.17
CA GLN A 109 3.18 -20.38 9.43
C GLN A 109 2.76 -19.56 10.65
N LYS A 110 2.94 -18.23 10.59
CA LYS A 110 2.48 -17.32 11.64
C LYS A 110 0.96 -17.46 11.85
N ALA A 111 0.18 -17.48 10.76
CA ALA A 111 -1.27 -17.62 10.81
C ALA A 111 -1.72 -19.01 11.32
N LEU A 112 -1.07 -20.10 10.85
CA LEU A 112 -1.35 -21.46 11.30
C LEU A 112 -1.10 -21.65 12.81
N SER A 113 -0.13 -20.93 13.39
CA SER A 113 0.14 -20.91 14.83
C SER A 113 -0.82 -20.02 15.64
N GLY A 114 -1.88 -19.51 15.02
CA GLY A 114 -2.88 -18.67 15.68
C GLY A 114 -2.40 -17.26 16.03
N MET A 115 -1.33 -16.78 15.40
CA MET A 115 -0.81 -15.43 15.63
C MET A 115 -1.47 -14.40 14.69
N PRO A 116 -1.61 -13.13 15.12
CA PRO A 116 -2.17 -12.08 14.29
C PRO A 116 -1.31 -11.79 13.07
N VAL A 117 -1.95 -11.44 11.96
CA VAL A 117 -1.29 -11.05 10.71
C VAL A 117 -1.76 -9.66 10.29
N THR A 118 -0.81 -8.78 10.00
CA THR A 118 -1.06 -7.46 9.43
C THR A 118 -0.91 -7.53 7.91
N ILE A 119 -1.99 -7.24 7.19
CA ILE A 119 -2.04 -7.19 5.73
C ILE A 119 -2.09 -5.73 5.30
N SER A 120 -1.19 -5.33 4.43
CA SER A 120 -1.12 -3.98 3.89
C SER A 120 -1.31 -3.99 2.38
N VAL A 121 -1.91 -2.95 1.84
CA VAL A 121 -2.12 -2.77 0.40
C VAL A 121 -1.54 -1.42 -0.01
N LEU A 122 -0.70 -1.40 -1.01
CA LEU A 122 -0.27 -0.20 -1.73
C LEU A 122 -0.71 -0.33 -3.19
N GLY A 123 -1.16 0.76 -3.76
CA GLY A 123 -1.63 0.74 -5.14
C GLY A 123 -2.28 2.04 -5.55
N SER A 124 -2.82 2.04 -6.75
CA SER A 124 -3.47 3.19 -7.33
C SER A 124 -4.99 3.19 -7.09
N SER A 125 -5.73 3.80 -8.02
CA SER A 125 -7.17 4.05 -7.90
C SER A 125 -8.01 2.80 -7.67
N VAL A 126 -7.62 1.65 -8.22
CA VAL A 126 -8.33 0.38 -8.04
C VAL A 126 -8.19 -0.09 -6.59
N SER A 127 -6.97 -0.13 -6.08
CA SER A 127 -6.69 -0.51 -4.68
C SER A 127 -7.25 0.51 -3.67
N ALA A 128 -7.33 1.80 -4.05
CA ALA A 128 -7.99 2.85 -3.28
C ALA A 128 -9.54 2.77 -3.34
N CYS A 129 -10.09 1.68 -3.90
CA CYS A 129 -11.52 1.35 -3.94
C CYS A 129 -12.40 2.27 -4.81
N HIS A 130 -11.82 3.08 -5.70
CA HIS A 130 -12.62 3.85 -6.65
C HIS A 130 -13.34 2.90 -7.61
N GLY A 131 -14.63 3.16 -7.80
CA GLY A 131 -15.54 2.28 -8.53
C GLY A 131 -16.24 1.21 -7.69
N ALA A 132 -15.85 1.03 -6.42
CA ALA A 132 -16.44 0.04 -5.51
C ALA A 132 -16.81 0.61 -4.12
N GLY A 133 -17.01 1.93 -4.01
CA GLY A 133 -17.49 2.57 -2.79
C GLY A 133 -16.67 3.76 -2.30
N ASP A 134 -15.54 4.05 -2.93
CA ASP A 134 -14.68 5.22 -2.68
C ASP A 134 -14.14 5.34 -1.24
N ASP A 135 -14.19 4.25 -0.46
CA ASP A 135 -13.62 4.13 0.86
C ASP A 135 -12.58 3.00 0.82
N PRO A 136 -11.33 3.24 1.23
CA PRO A 136 -10.24 2.25 1.19
C PRO A 136 -10.55 0.91 1.88
N VAL A 137 -11.49 0.89 2.82
CA VAL A 137 -11.92 -0.33 3.54
C VAL A 137 -13.36 -0.75 3.22
N HIS A 138 -13.93 -0.23 2.12
CA HIS A 138 -15.29 -0.54 1.74
C HIS A 138 -15.49 -2.04 1.45
N SER A 139 -16.55 -2.65 1.97
CA SER A 139 -16.83 -4.09 1.86
C SER A 139 -16.99 -4.64 0.43
N LYS A 140 -17.17 -3.78 -0.58
CA LYS A 140 -17.19 -4.17 -1.99
C LYS A 140 -15.81 -4.17 -2.64
N CYS A 141 -14.80 -3.65 -1.96
CA CYS A 141 -13.45 -3.54 -2.46
C CYS A 141 -12.62 -4.79 -2.17
N TYR A 142 -11.70 -5.15 -3.06
CA TYR A 142 -10.93 -6.38 -2.93
C TYR A 142 -10.06 -6.45 -1.66
N PRO A 143 -9.44 -5.38 -1.14
CA PRO A 143 -8.67 -5.47 0.09
C PRO A 143 -9.52 -5.94 1.28
N ALA A 144 -10.70 -5.31 1.46
CA ALA A 144 -11.64 -5.68 2.51
C ALA A 144 -12.19 -7.11 2.32
N LYS A 145 -12.61 -7.47 1.10
CA LYS A 145 -13.09 -8.83 0.79
C LYS A 145 -12.03 -9.89 1.03
N PHE A 146 -10.78 -9.64 0.66
CA PHE A 146 -9.68 -10.55 0.91
C PHE A 146 -9.39 -10.68 2.41
N PHE A 147 -9.43 -9.58 3.15
CA PHE A 147 -9.24 -9.60 4.60
C PHE A 147 -10.38 -10.32 5.34
N ASP A 148 -11.63 -10.14 4.91
CA ASP A 148 -12.78 -10.89 5.43
C ASP A 148 -12.61 -12.39 5.18
N TRP A 149 -12.20 -12.79 3.96
CA TRP A 149 -11.87 -14.16 3.66
C TRP A 149 -10.73 -14.69 4.54
N TRP A 150 -9.64 -13.92 4.71
CA TRP A 150 -8.51 -14.27 5.57
C TRP A 150 -8.97 -14.54 7.00
N ASN A 151 -9.77 -13.66 7.57
CA ASN A 151 -10.31 -13.81 8.92
C ASN A 151 -11.29 -14.96 9.07
N SER A 152 -11.92 -15.41 7.99
CA SER A 152 -12.77 -16.63 8.01
C SER A 152 -11.94 -17.90 8.18
N ILE A 153 -10.68 -17.89 7.71
CA ILE A 153 -9.73 -19.01 7.80
C ILE A 153 -8.87 -18.89 9.07
N PHE A 154 -8.28 -17.71 9.30
CA PHE A 154 -7.39 -17.39 10.41
C PHE A 154 -7.98 -16.30 11.30
N PRO A 155 -9.04 -16.59 12.05
CA PRO A 155 -9.69 -15.60 12.89
C PRO A 155 -8.75 -15.12 14.00
N HIS A 156 -8.51 -13.81 14.08
CA HIS A 156 -7.73 -13.22 15.17
C HIS A 156 -8.15 -11.76 15.41
N PRO A 157 -8.44 -11.34 16.67
CA PRO A 157 -8.92 -9.98 16.96
C PRO A 157 -7.89 -8.87 16.73
N ALA A 158 -6.59 -9.22 16.71
CA ALA A 158 -5.51 -8.28 16.45
C ALA A 158 -4.91 -8.40 15.04
N SER A 159 -5.54 -9.14 14.12
CA SER A 159 -5.19 -9.06 12.71
C SER A 159 -5.71 -7.73 12.13
N GLU A 160 -4.92 -7.10 11.26
CA GLU A 160 -5.23 -5.77 10.75
C GLU A 160 -5.12 -5.69 9.23
N LEU A 161 -5.98 -4.88 8.62
CA LEU A 161 -5.88 -4.44 7.24
C LEU A 161 -5.50 -2.96 7.21
N THR A 162 -4.38 -2.63 6.61
CA THR A 162 -4.00 -1.26 6.29
C THR A 162 -4.06 -1.06 4.77
N ASN A 163 -4.96 -0.23 4.30
CA ASN A 163 -5.00 0.16 2.91
C ASN A 163 -4.39 1.57 2.75
N GLY A 164 -3.12 1.62 2.35
CA GLY A 164 -2.37 2.84 2.06
C GLY A 164 -2.41 3.25 0.59
N ALA A 165 -3.26 2.65 -0.24
CA ALA A 165 -3.41 3.00 -1.63
C ALA A 165 -4.01 4.41 -1.80
N SER A 166 -3.60 5.11 -2.85
CA SER A 166 -4.04 6.47 -3.15
C SER A 166 -4.46 6.60 -4.61
N ARG A 167 -5.53 7.38 -4.84
CA ARG A 167 -6.04 7.60 -6.18
C ARG A 167 -5.00 8.23 -7.10
N LYS A 168 -4.88 7.72 -8.34
CA LYS A 168 -3.99 8.24 -9.39
C LYS A 168 -2.53 8.39 -8.92
N THR A 169 -2.07 7.48 -8.12
CA THR A 169 -0.71 7.46 -7.60
C THR A 169 -0.01 6.22 -8.15
N ASP A 170 1.18 6.41 -8.66
CA ASP A 170 2.02 5.40 -9.28
C ASP A 170 3.04 4.80 -8.31
N SER A 171 3.79 3.80 -8.77
CA SER A 171 4.82 3.16 -7.96
C SER A 171 6.00 4.08 -7.64
N ALA A 172 6.26 5.11 -8.45
CA ALA A 172 7.35 6.05 -8.19
C ALA A 172 7.10 6.87 -6.92
N TYR A 173 5.87 7.30 -6.67
CA TYR A 173 5.53 7.93 -5.40
C TYR A 173 5.84 7.00 -4.21
N TYR A 174 5.39 5.75 -4.29
CA TYR A 174 5.59 4.79 -3.20
C TYR A 174 7.03 4.29 -3.09
N ALA A 175 7.83 4.37 -4.15
CA ALA A 175 9.26 4.09 -4.09
C ALA A 175 9.97 4.93 -3.02
N TYR A 176 9.53 6.18 -2.87
CA TYR A 176 10.06 7.10 -1.87
C TYR A 176 9.23 7.13 -0.58
N CYS A 177 7.91 7.00 -0.67
CA CYS A 177 6.98 7.29 0.42
C CYS A 177 6.27 6.06 1.02
N SER A 178 6.62 4.83 0.63
CA SER A 178 5.96 3.61 1.15
C SER A 178 5.93 3.54 2.68
N GLY A 179 6.99 4.02 3.35
CA GLY A 179 7.07 4.05 4.80
C GLY A 179 5.99 4.91 5.49
N HIS A 180 5.41 5.89 4.78
CA HIS A 180 4.32 6.73 5.29
C HIS A 180 2.94 6.11 5.10
N HIS A 181 2.84 5.06 4.29
CA HIS A 181 1.59 4.37 3.94
C HIS A 181 1.51 2.93 4.48
N LEU A 182 2.58 2.47 5.08
CA LEU A 182 2.66 1.17 5.74
C LEU A 182 2.76 1.37 7.26
N PRO A 183 2.14 0.50 8.07
CA PRO A 183 2.34 0.51 9.52
C PRO A 183 3.78 0.12 9.87
N ASP A 184 4.19 0.39 11.12
CA ASP A 184 5.52 0.05 11.62
C ASP A 184 5.83 -1.45 11.51
N GLN A 185 4.81 -2.29 11.60
CA GLN A 185 4.90 -3.72 11.39
C GLN A 185 3.86 -4.18 10.38
N THR A 186 4.30 -4.90 9.37
CA THR A 186 3.44 -5.53 8.37
C THR A 186 3.98 -6.89 7.99
N ASP A 187 3.10 -7.88 7.86
CA ASP A 187 3.48 -9.25 7.50
C ASP A 187 3.38 -9.52 6.00
N LEU A 188 2.36 -8.95 5.37
CA LEU A 188 2.05 -9.14 3.96
C LEU A 188 1.73 -7.81 3.31
N VAL A 189 2.39 -7.49 2.20
CA VAL A 189 2.12 -6.30 1.39
C VAL A 189 1.67 -6.71 0.00
N ILE A 190 0.52 -6.19 -0.44
CA ILE A 190 0.00 -6.38 -1.79
C ILE A 190 0.25 -5.10 -2.58
N LEU A 191 0.89 -5.22 -3.75
CA LEU A 191 1.23 -4.11 -4.64
C LEU A 191 0.45 -4.19 -5.94
N GLU A 192 -0.36 -3.16 -6.27
CA GLU A 192 -1.15 -3.10 -7.52
C GLU A 192 -0.91 -1.75 -8.21
N PHE A 193 -0.16 -1.76 -9.31
CA PHE A 193 0.24 -0.54 -10.04
C PHE A 193 0.11 -0.65 -11.56
N ASP A 194 -0.37 -1.75 -12.12
CA ASP A 194 -0.44 -1.95 -13.59
C ASP A 194 -1.21 -0.84 -14.31
N SER A 195 -2.26 -0.31 -13.65
CA SER A 195 -3.09 0.73 -14.26
C SER A 195 -2.52 2.14 -14.12
N ALA A 196 -1.49 2.33 -13.30
CA ALA A 196 -0.94 3.65 -12.97
C ALA A 196 0.48 3.84 -13.50
N ASP A 197 1.27 2.77 -13.54
CA ASP A 197 2.65 2.84 -14.01
C ASP A 197 2.70 2.94 -15.54
N PRO A 198 3.63 3.74 -16.08
CA PRO A 198 3.88 3.74 -17.52
C PRO A 198 4.57 2.45 -17.96
N ASN A 199 4.31 2.04 -19.20
CA ASN A 199 5.04 0.92 -19.82
C ASN A 199 6.40 1.41 -20.37
N ASP A 200 7.27 1.84 -19.46
CA ASP A 200 8.57 2.45 -19.74
C ASP A 200 9.66 1.71 -18.95
N PRO A 201 10.71 1.17 -19.63
CA PRO A 201 11.81 0.50 -18.96
C PRO A 201 12.53 1.36 -17.91
N ASP A 202 12.59 2.69 -18.08
CA ASP A 202 13.22 3.59 -17.10
C ASP A 202 12.43 3.64 -15.80
N TRP A 203 11.12 3.32 -15.84
CA TRP A 203 10.25 3.24 -14.66
C TRP A 203 10.55 2.03 -13.77
N LEU A 204 11.20 1.01 -14.33
CA LEU A 204 11.57 -0.21 -13.61
C LEU A 204 12.35 0.08 -12.32
N SER A 205 13.22 1.09 -12.33
CA SER A 205 14.01 1.48 -11.17
C SER A 205 13.17 1.95 -9.99
N HIS A 206 12.04 2.62 -10.24
CA HIS A 206 11.11 3.05 -9.19
C HIS A 206 10.37 1.86 -8.58
N PHE A 207 9.85 0.97 -9.43
CA PHE A 207 9.15 -0.22 -8.94
C PHE A 207 10.11 -1.16 -8.19
N GLU A 208 11.36 -1.30 -8.66
CA GLU A 208 12.41 -2.02 -7.95
C GLU A 208 12.69 -1.41 -6.58
N LEU A 209 12.88 -0.08 -6.50
CA LEU A 209 13.13 0.63 -5.24
C LEU A 209 11.98 0.42 -4.25
N LEU A 210 10.72 0.46 -4.71
CA LEU A 210 9.55 0.17 -3.90
C LEU A 210 9.59 -1.25 -3.32
N VAL A 211 9.71 -2.27 -4.18
CA VAL A 211 9.72 -3.67 -3.74
C VAL A 211 10.88 -3.91 -2.78
N ARG A 212 12.07 -3.43 -3.13
CA ARG A 212 13.26 -3.58 -2.30
C ARG A 212 13.12 -2.91 -0.93
N SER A 213 12.64 -1.66 -0.87
CA SER A 213 12.45 -0.92 0.39
C SER A 213 11.53 -1.65 1.36
N ILE A 214 10.53 -2.37 0.84
CA ILE A 214 9.63 -3.20 1.64
C ILE A 214 10.35 -4.48 2.10
N LEU A 215 11.04 -5.17 1.20
CA LEU A 215 11.68 -6.46 1.50
C LEU A 215 12.83 -6.36 2.52
N VAL A 216 13.51 -5.22 2.61
CA VAL A 216 14.61 -4.98 3.58
C VAL A 216 14.13 -4.54 4.94
N ARG A 217 12.83 -4.35 5.17
CA ARG A 217 12.29 -4.01 6.49
C ARG A 217 12.64 -5.09 7.52
N PRO A 218 12.83 -4.70 8.81
CA PRO A 218 13.25 -5.63 9.86
C PRO A 218 12.31 -6.83 10.06
N GLU A 219 11.01 -6.63 9.86
CA GLU A 219 9.99 -7.67 9.97
C GLU A 219 10.00 -8.65 8.79
N MET A 220 10.78 -8.36 7.72
CA MET A 220 10.90 -9.18 6.51
C MET A 220 9.53 -9.58 5.93
N PRO A 221 8.68 -8.63 5.55
CA PRO A 221 7.34 -8.92 5.06
C PRO A 221 7.36 -9.73 3.77
N ALA A 222 6.28 -10.46 3.53
CA ALA A 222 6.01 -11.00 2.21
C ALA A 222 5.44 -9.89 1.33
N VAL A 223 5.81 -9.91 0.05
CA VAL A 223 5.23 -9.04 -0.99
C VAL A 223 4.51 -9.92 -2.00
N ILE A 224 3.34 -9.49 -2.46
CA ILE A 224 2.62 -10.06 -3.60
C ILE A 224 2.40 -8.94 -4.61
N ILE A 225 2.86 -9.11 -5.83
CA ILE A 225 2.53 -8.23 -6.94
C ILE A 225 1.21 -8.71 -7.55
N LEU A 226 0.23 -7.79 -7.63
CA LEU A 226 -1.11 -8.06 -8.11
C LEU A 226 -1.39 -7.26 -9.38
N GLY A 227 -1.46 -7.93 -10.51
CA GLY A 227 -1.78 -7.33 -11.80
C GLY A 227 -3.28 -7.12 -11.98
N HIS A 228 -3.66 -5.90 -12.36
CA HIS A 228 -5.02 -5.54 -12.75
C HIS A 228 -5.11 -5.28 -14.25
N PHE A 229 -5.75 -6.19 -14.99
CA PHE A 229 -6.07 -5.98 -16.39
C PHE A 229 -7.22 -4.98 -16.54
N SER A 230 -7.08 -4.03 -17.47
CA SER A 230 -8.14 -3.06 -17.78
C SER A 230 -8.30 -2.81 -19.28
N PRO A 231 -9.48 -2.34 -19.73
CA PRO A 231 -9.72 -1.93 -21.11
C PRO A 231 -8.74 -0.89 -21.63
N GLN A 232 -8.32 0.05 -20.80
CA GLN A 232 -7.34 1.08 -21.18
C GLN A 232 -5.97 0.48 -21.44
N LEU A 233 -5.47 -0.39 -20.56
CA LEU A 233 -4.19 -1.08 -20.75
C LEU A 233 -4.18 -1.89 -22.04
N GLN A 234 -5.29 -2.58 -22.34
CA GLN A 234 -5.43 -3.33 -23.57
C GLN A 234 -5.39 -2.42 -24.80
N ALA A 235 -6.08 -1.28 -24.76
CA ALA A 235 -6.11 -0.33 -25.87
C ALA A 235 -4.73 0.31 -26.14
N GLN A 236 -3.94 0.53 -25.10
CA GLN A 236 -2.62 1.16 -25.21
C GLN A 236 -1.52 0.14 -25.56
N ASN A 237 -1.54 -1.06 -24.99
CA ASN A 237 -0.42 -1.99 -24.98
C ASN A 237 -0.78 -3.40 -25.53
N GLY A 238 -2.02 -3.66 -25.89
CA GLY A 238 -2.47 -5.00 -26.25
C GLY A 238 -2.38 -5.98 -25.06
N PHE A 239 -1.71 -7.10 -25.29
CA PHE A 239 -1.45 -8.08 -24.22
C PHE A 239 -0.24 -7.70 -23.36
N ALA A 240 0.72 -6.94 -23.90
CA ALA A 240 1.87 -6.41 -23.18
C ALA A 240 1.45 -5.17 -22.35
N GLY A 241 2.23 -4.80 -21.36
CA GLY A 241 1.97 -3.63 -20.53
C GLY A 241 2.96 -3.53 -19.36
N PRO A 242 2.78 -2.60 -18.41
CA PRO A 242 3.65 -2.44 -17.25
C PRO A 242 3.87 -3.72 -16.46
N GLU A 243 2.89 -4.62 -16.45
CA GLU A 243 2.96 -5.95 -15.84
C GLU A 243 4.23 -6.74 -16.24
N LEU A 244 4.72 -6.57 -17.48
CA LEU A 244 5.95 -7.23 -17.92
C LEU A 244 7.17 -6.72 -17.14
N LEU A 245 7.24 -5.42 -16.89
CA LEU A 245 8.31 -4.78 -16.12
C LEU A 245 8.22 -5.21 -14.65
N HIS A 246 7.01 -5.25 -14.08
CA HIS A 246 6.79 -5.76 -12.73
C HIS A 246 7.21 -7.23 -12.60
N THR A 247 7.00 -8.05 -13.65
CA THR A 247 7.45 -9.45 -13.66
C THR A 247 8.98 -9.58 -13.57
N VAL A 248 9.73 -8.66 -14.17
CA VAL A 248 11.21 -8.65 -14.06
C VAL A 248 11.63 -8.46 -12.59
N VAL A 249 11.01 -7.51 -11.91
CA VAL A 249 11.26 -7.26 -10.47
C VAL A 249 10.85 -8.48 -9.64
N ALA A 250 9.69 -9.07 -9.95
CA ALA A 250 9.20 -10.28 -9.28
C ALA A 250 10.20 -11.42 -9.35
N GLN A 251 10.77 -11.67 -10.53
CA GLN A 251 11.76 -12.72 -10.75
C GLN A 251 13.07 -12.45 -10.02
N PHE A 252 13.55 -11.20 -10.06
CA PHE A 252 14.82 -10.84 -9.44
C PHE A 252 14.79 -10.94 -7.92
N TYR A 253 13.67 -10.56 -7.29
CA TYR A 253 13.51 -10.53 -5.84
C TYR A 253 12.75 -11.74 -5.26
N ASP A 254 12.47 -12.76 -6.08
CA ASP A 254 11.73 -13.96 -5.66
C ASP A 254 10.36 -13.61 -5.01
N VAL A 255 9.61 -12.73 -5.66
CA VAL A 255 8.30 -12.24 -5.22
C VAL A 255 7.21 -12.83 -6.11
N PRO A 256 6.13 -13.43 -5.56
CA PRO A 256 5.03 -13.91 -6.38
C PRO A 256 4.33 -12.77 -7.13
N HIS A 257 4.03 -13.01 -8.40
CA HIS A 257 3.28 -12.12 -9.29
C HIS A 257 2.07 -12.83 -9.84
N ILE A 258 0.89 -12.35 -9.48
CA ILE A 258 -0.40 -12.86 -9.93
C ILE A 258 -1.16 -11.77 -10.67
N SER A 259 -1.99 -12.12 -11.65
CA SER A 259 -2.70 -11.12 -12.47
C SER A 259 -4.07 -11.59 -12.92
N THR A 260 -5.03 -10.69 -12.96
CA THR A 260 -6.34 -10.93 -13.53
C THR A 260 -6.33 -11.10 -15.05
N LYS A 261 -5.26 -10.65 -15.73
CA LYS A 261 -5.13 -10.69 -17.20
C LYS A 261 -5.28 -12.10 -17.77
N GLY A 262 -4.64 -13.09 -17.14
CA GLY A 262 -4.73 -14.49 -17.58
C GLY A 262 -6.14 -15.06 -17.59
N LEU A 263 -7.03 -14.51 -16.78
CA LEU A 263 -8.43 -14.91 -16.69
C LEU A 263 -9.32 -14.10 -17.64
N LEU A 264 -9.09 -12.79 -17.76
CA LEU A 264 -10.00 -11.86 -18.43
C LEU A 264 -9.68 -11.59 -19.90
N TYR A 265 -8.41 -11.67 -20.32
CA TYR A 265 -8.00 -11.12 -21.62
C TYR A 265 -8.75 -11.75 -22.79
N HIS A 266 -8.84 -13.08 -22.84
CA HIS A 266 -9.49 -13.77 -23.96
C HIS A 266 -10.99 -13.49 -24.01
N ASP A 267 -11.66 -13.47 -22.86
CA ASP A 267 -13.09 -13.17 -22.76
C ASP A 267 -13.36 -11.72 -23.13
N TYR A 268 -12.47 -10.80 -22.73
CA TYR A 268 -12.55 -9.39 -23.12
C TYR A 268 -12.42 -9.21 -24.65
N ILE A 269 -11.47 -9.86 -25.29
CA ILE A 269 -11.30 -9.77 -26.76
C ILE A 269 -12.50 -10.38 -27.49
N ALA A 270 -13.06 -11.47 -26.98
CA ALA A 270 -14.23 -12.12 -27.57
C ALA A 270 -15.52 -11.31 -27.39
N ASN A 271 -15.70 -10.66 -26.25
CA ASN A 271 -16.89 -9.86 -25.91
C ASN A 271 -16.52 -8.65 -25.04
N PRO A 272 -15.96 -7.57 -25.63
CA PRO A 272 -15.52 -6.39 -24.89
C PRO A 272 -16.63 -5.70 -24.10
N GLU A 273 -17.84 -5.59 -24.69
CA GLU A 273 -18.96 -4.92 -24.03
C GLU A 273 -19.48 -5.70 -22.83
N GLY A 274 -19.60 -7.02 -22.96
CA GLY A 274 -19.99 -7.90 -21.85
C GLY A 274 -19.00 -7.85 -20.70
N ALA A 275 -17.71 -7.92 -21.00
CA ALA A 275 -16.65 -7.85 -20.00
C ALA A 275 -16.61 -6.47 -19.31
N ARG A 276 -16.74 -5.36 -20.07
CA ARG A 276 -16.82 -4.01 -19.49
C ARG A 276 -17.98 -3.88 -18.53
N LYS A 277 -19.16 -4.28 -18.94
CA LYS A 277 -20.37 -4.22 -18.11
C LYS A 277 -20.25 -5.04 -16.83
N ALA A 278 -19.60 -6.19 -16.89
CA ALA A 278 -19.49 -7.11 -15.75
C ALA A 278 -18.43 -6.67 -14.74
N PHE A 279 -17.28 -6.15 -15.21
CA PHE A 279 -16.10 -6.01 -14.38
C PHE A 279 -15.57 -4.59 -14.22
N TYR A 280 -16.10 -3.60 -14.96
CA TYR A 280 -15.58 -2.24 -14.95
C TYR A 280 -16.68 -1.20 -14.81
N VAL A 281 -16.34 -0.06 -14.20
CA VAL A 281 -17.20 1.13 -14.15
C VAL A 281 -16.79 2.17 -15.21
N ASP A 282 -15.52 2.18 -15.58
CA ASP A 282 -14.91 2.99 -16.62
C ASP A 282 -13.77 2.19 -17.30
N PRO A 283 -12.97 2.74 -18.23
CA PRO A 283 -11.88 1.99 -18.88
C PRO A 283 -10.75 1.51 -17.97
N ILE A 284 -10.67 1.98 -16.73
CA ILE A 284 -9.60 1.66 -15.78
C ILE A 284 -10.14 0.95 -14.54
N LEU A 285 -11.17 1.53 -13.94
CA LEU A 285 -11.63 1.18 -12.60
C LEU A 285 -12.47 -0.09 -12.59
N ALA A 286 -12.14 -0.98 -11.68
CA ALA A 286 -12.93 -2.18 -11.45
C ALA A 286 -14.29 -1.85 -10.81
N SER A 287 -15.36 -2.48 -11.30
CA SER A 287 -16.65 -2.50 -10.63
C SER A 287 -16.63 -3.43 -9.41
N PRO A 288 -17.68 -3.46 -8.57
CA PRO A 288 -17.76 -4.48 -7.51
C PRO A 288 -17.56 -5.92 -8.01
N GLY A 289 -18.05 -6.25 -9.22
CA GLY A 289 -17.81 -7.55 -9.86
C GLY A 289 -16.34 -7.75 -10.29
N GLY A 290 -15.66 -6.67 -10.68
CA GLY A 290 -14.22 -6.67 -10.95
C GLY A 290 -13.42 -6.89 -9.67
N HIS A 291 -13.81 -6.26 -8.56
CA HIS A 291 -13.19 -6.50 -7.26
C HIS A 291 -13.43 -7.92 -6.74
N ASP A 292 -14.59 -8.53 -7.00
CA ASP A 292 -14.83 -9.95 -6.70
C ASP A 292 -13.85 -10.85 -7.47
N LEU A 293 -13.59 -10.54 -8.73
CA LEU A 293 -12.65 -11.28 -9.55
C LEU A 293 -11.20 -11.13 -9.05
N ILE A 294 -10.76 -9.91 -8.70
CA ILE A 294 -9.45 -9.66 -8.11
C ILE A 294 -9.31 -10.45 -6.79
N THR A 295 -10.34 -10.43 -5.95
CA THR A 295 -10.38 -11.20 -4.70
C THR A 295 -10.24 -12.68 -4.96
N ASP A 296 -10.97 -13.25 -5.94
CA ASP A 296 -10.91 -14.67 -6.26
C ASP A 296 -9.51 -15.09 -6.75
N VAL A 297 -8.85 -14.24 -7.56
CA VAL A 297 -7.47 -14.51 -8.02
C VAL A 297 -6.49 -14.57 -6.84
N LEU A 298 -6.56 -13.57 -5.95
CA LEU A 298 -5.71 -13.50 -4.77
C LEU A 298 -6.00 -14.65 -3.79
N THR A 299 -7.27 -14.93 -3.54
CA THR A 299 -7.73 -16.04 -2.69
C THR A 299 -7.25 -17.38 -3.22
N SER A 300 -7.42 -17.66 -4.52
CA SER A 300 -6.97 -18.92 -5.12
C SER A 300 -5.46 -19.14 -4.99
N TYR A 301 -4.67 -18.07 -5.12
CA TYR A 301 -3.24 -18.15 -4.86
C TYR A 301 -2.96 -18.48 -3.39
N MET A 302 -3.59 -17.77 -2.45
CA MET A 302 -3.36 -18.00 -1.02
C MET A 302 -3.87 -19.37 -0.54
N GLN A 303 -4.97 -19.88 -1.07
CA GLN A 303 -5.44 -21.25 -0.82
C GLN A 303 -4.36 -22.27 -1.14
N GLN A 304 -3.69 -22.12 -2.29
CA GLN A 304 -2.57 -23.01 -2.65
C GLN A 304 -1.43 -22.92 -1.63
N GLN A 305 -1.08 -21.69 -1.21
CA GLN A 305 -0.01 -21.52 -0.24
C GLN A 305 -0.36 -22.09 1.15
N ILE A 306 -1.62 -21.98 1.57
CA ILE A 306 -2.12 -22.55 2.82
C ILE A 306 -2.08 -24.08 2.76
N CYS A 307 -2.60 -24.70 1.68
CA CYS A 307 -2.58 -26.15 1.52
C CYS A 307 -1.14 -26.69 1.48
N SER A 308 -0.24 -26.00 0.78
CA SER A 308 1.18 -26.37 0.72
C SER A 308 1.86 -26.24 2.09
N GLY A 309 1.61 -25.14 2.81
CA GLY A 309 2.13 -24.93 4.16
C GLY A 309 1.62 -25.98 5.16
N TRP A 310 0.33 -26.33 5.08
CA TRP A 310 -0.24 -27.42 5.88
C TRP A 310 0.42 -28.77 5.56
N ALA A 311 0.52 -29.11 4.27
CA ALA A 311 1.16 -30.35 3.84
C ALA A 311 2.62 -30.46 4.35
N ALA A 312 3.35 -29.33 4.33
CA ALA A 312 4.72 -29.28 4.88
C ALA A 312 4.75 -29.57 6.39
N ASN A 313 3.79 -29.03 7.16
CA ASN A 313 3.67 -29.31 8.59
C ASN A 313 3.33 -30.79 8.87
N MET A 314 2.60 -31.44 7.96
CA MET A 314 2.32 -32.87 8.02
C MET A 314 3.53 -33.74 7.61
N GLY A 315 4.66 -33.13 7.26
CA GLY A 315 5.87 -33.82 6.86
C GLY A 315 5.93 -34.23 5.38
N HIS A 316 5.00 -33.74 4.56
CA HIS A 316 5.07 -33.92 3.11
C HIS A 316 6.19 -33.07 2.51
N ALA A 317 6.75 -33.54 1.37
CA ALA A 317 7.80 -32.81 0.68
C ALA A 317 7.29 -31.42 0.22
N PHE A 318 8.09 -30.40 0.49
CA PHE A 318 7.87 -29.05 0.02
C PHE A 318 9.11 -28.62 -0.77
N ASP A 319 8.90 -28.08 -1.97
CA ASP A 319 10.00 -27.75 -2.88
C ASP A 319 10.82 -26.54 -2.42
N VAL A 320 10.39 -25.85 -1.38
CA VAL A 320 11.05 -24.67 -0.78
C VAL A 320 11.41 -24.98 0.66
N PRO A 321 12.54 -24.47 1.17
CA PRO A 321 12.91 -24.63 2.56
C PRO A 321 11.80 -24.15 3.50
N TYR A 322 11.27 -25.08 4.27
CA TYR A 322 10.25 -24.81 5.25
C TYR A 322 10.84 -24.08 6.46
N MET A 323 10.20 -23.02 6.88
CA MET A 323 10.66 -22.11 7.94
C MET A 323 10.05 -22.43 9.32
N GLY A 324 9.51 -23.63 9.50
CA GLY A 324 8.93 -24.08 10.77
C GLY A 324 9.99 -24.45 11.82
N GLU A 325 9.62 -24.52 13.09
CA GLU A 325 10.45 -25.05 14.15
C GLU A 325 10.84 -26.50 13.84
N GLY A 326 12.12 -26.77 13.67
CA GLY A 326 12.67 -28.10 13.37
C GLY A 326 13.13 -28.31 11.92
N GLY A 327 13.08 -27.31 11.07
CA GLY A 327 13.79 -27.35 9.79
C GLY A 327 15.31 -27.38 10.06
N SER A 328 15.93 -28.56 9.89
CA SER A 328 17.39 -28.69 10.00
C SER A 328 18.05 -27.73 9.01
N ASP A 329 18.95 -26.90 9.52
CA ASP A 329 19.87 -26.10 8.73
C ASP A 329 20.64 -27.02 7.77
N VAL A 330 20.28 -27.01 6.50
CA VAL A 330 21.14 -27.59 5.48
C VAL A 330 22.14 -26.51 5.08
N THR A 331 23.12 -26.29 5.95
CA THR A 331 24.32 -25.54 5.60
C THR A 331 25.20 -26.42 4.75
N THR A 332 24.95 -26.47 3.46
CA THR A 332 25.97 -26.91 2.52
C THR A 332 26.88 -25.72 2.23
N GLY A 333 28.04 -25.69 2.89
CA GLY A 333 29.10 -24.70 2.64
C GLY A 333 29.63 -24.85 1.22
N GLY A 334 29.25 -23.94 0.34
CA GLY A 334 29.79 -23.76 -1.00
C GLY A 334 29.10 -22.58 -1.66
N PRO A 335 29.73 -21.85 -2.60
CA PRO A 335 29.07 -20.82 -3.35
C PRO A 335 27.96 -21.48 -4.18
N GLN A 336 26.70 -21.29 -3.75
CA GLN A 336 25.54 -21.80 -4.48
C GLN A 336 25.32 -20.90 -5.70
N LEU A 337 25.80 -21.33 -6.86
CA LEU A 337 25.65 -20.63 -8.13
C LEU A 337 24.20 -20.64 -8.64
N LEU A 338 23.40 -21.56 -8.14
CA LEU A 338 21.97 -21.70 -8.44
C LEU A 338 21.28 -21.87 -7.09
N GLY A 339 20.41 -20.95 -6.74
CA GLY A 339 19.68 -20.92 -5.48
C GLY A 339 19.33 -22.32 -4.99
N GLY A 340 19.68 -22.63 -3.74
CA GLY A 340 19.64 -23.99 -3.21
C GLY A 340 18.32 -24.68 -3.49
N VAL A 341 18.36 -25.68 -4.35
CA VAL A 341 17.24 -26.60 -4.51
C VAL A 341 17.14 -27.36 -3.19
N GLY A 342 16.06 -27.10 -2.44
CA GLY A 342 15.83 -27.75 -1.16
C GLY A 342 15.98 -29.26 -1.28
N LEU A 343 16.85 -29.84 -0.46
CA LEU A 343 16.96 -31.29 -0.38
C LEU A 343 15.62 -31.82 0.14
N ARG A 344 15.00 -32.68 -0.64
CA ARG A 344 13.76 -33.37 -0.22
C ARG A 344 14.00 -34.12 1.08
N LYS A 345 13.14 -33.91 2.08
CA LYS A 345 13.14 -34.70 3.30
C LYS A 345 13.01 -36.19 2.94
N GLY A 346 14.06 -36.97 3.12
CA GLY A 346 14.08 -38.38 2.72
C GLY A 346 15.32 -38.84 1.94
N ALA A 347 16.22 -37.93 1.54
CA ALA A 347 17.53 -38.34 1.03
C ALA A 347 18.38 -38.85 2.22
N GLN A 348 18.31 -40.13 2.49
CA GLN A 348 19.23 -40.80 3.43
C GLN A 348 20.65 -40.67 2.89
N GLY A 349 21.56 -40.09 3.67
CA GLY A 349 22.97 -40.18 3.41
C GLY A 349 23.83 -38.93 3.64
N VAL A 350 23.59 -38.14 4.67
CA VAL A 350 24.60 -37.19 5.14
C VAL A 350 24.93 -37.51 6.58
N GLN A 351 26.17 -37.97 6.82
CA GLN A 351 26.73 -38.17 8.16
C GLN A 351 26.84 -36.82 8.88
N GLU A 352 26.34 -36.78 10.10
CA GLU A 352 26.51 -35.68 11.04
C GLU A 352 28.02 -35.52 11.36
N GLY A 353 28.59 -34.41 10.96
CA GLY A 353 29.86 -33.92 11.47
C GLY A 353 29.58 -32.93 12.58
N GLU A 354 29.95 -33.30 13.83
CA GLU A 354 29.94 -32.40 14.96
C GLU A 354 30.84 -31.17 14.71
N GLY A 355 30.21 -30.02 14.53
CA GLY A 355 30.86 -28.73 14.49
C GLY A 355 30.08 -27.76 15.37
N GLU A 356 30.61 -27.41 16.53
CA GLU A 356 30.11 -26.36 17.39
C GLU A 356 29.98 -25.06 16.60
N SER A 357 28.74 -24.59 16.37
CA SER A 357 28.50 -23.27 15.84
C SER A 357 27.93 -22.37 16.93
N SER A 358 28.76 -21.46 17.41
CA SER A 358 28.33 -20.23 18.06
C SER A 358 27.69 -19.32 16.98
N GLY A 359 26.41 -19.52 16.68
CA GLY A 359 25.71 -18.71 15.69
C GLY A 359 24.33 -18.33 16.21
N GLY A 360 24.17 -17.05 16.54
CA GLY A 360 22.90 -16.49 16.95
C GLY A 360 21.81 -16.60 15.88
N GLN A 361 20.64 -16.13 16.20
CA GLN A 361 19.37 -16.10 15.45
C GLN A 361 19.42 -15.81 13.93
N ASP A 362 20.57 -15.45 13.36
CA ASP A 362 20.77 -15.07 11.95
C ASP A 362 20.68 -16.24 10.95
N SER A 363 20.88 -17.49 11.38
CA SER A 363 20.91 -18.64 10.45
C SER A 363 19.50 -19.09 9.99
N LYS A 364 18.49 -18.81 10.80
CA LYS A 364 17.10 -19.27 10.57
C LYS A 364 16.44 -18.64 9.32
N TYR A 365 16.96 -17.51 8.84
CA TYR A 365 16.34 -16.71 7.78
C TYR A 365 17.24 -16.45 6.55
N THR A 366 18.24 -17.29 6.32
CA THR A 366 19.19 -17.13 5.21
C THR A 366 18.50 -17.04 3.85
N ASN A 367 17.39 -17.75 3.67
CA ASN A 367 16.62 -17.78 2.42
C ASN A 367 15.76 -16.53 2.17
N LEU A 368 15.63 -15.66 3.18
CA LEU A 368 14.85 -14.41 3.07
C LEU A 368 15.75 -13.19 2.83
N LYS A 369 17.05 -13.39 2.67
CA LYS A 369 17.97 -12.28 2.39
C LYS A 369 17.67 -11.68 1.03
N VAL A 370 17.58 -10.35 1.02
CA VAL A 370 17.49 -9.59 -0.23
C VAL A 370 18.88 -9.56 -0.87
N PRO A 371 19.01 -9.80 -2.19
CA PRO A 371 20.30 -9.74 -2.87
C PRO A 371 21.01 -8.40 -2.63
N ALA A 372 22.33 -8.41 -2.37
CA ALA A 372 23.14 -7.20 -2.31
C ALA A 372 23.47 -6.72 -3.75
N ALA A 373 22.45 -6.58 -4.56
CA ALA A 373 22.50 -6.15 -5.96
C ALA A 373 21.14 -5.55 -6.35
N ARG A 374 21.13 -4.75 -7.40
CA ARG A 374 19.94 -4.24 -8.11
C ARG A 374 19.90 -4.79 -9.53
N ILE A 375 18.75 -4.70 -10.17
CA ILE A 375 18.53 -5.26 -11.53
C ILE A 375 19.53 -4.74 -12.56
N HIS A 376 19.92 -3.47 -12.44
CA HIS A 376 20.85 -2.82 -13.37
C HIS A 376 22.32 -2.85 -12.92
N ASP A 377 22.64 -3.41 -11.74
CA ASP A 377 24.00 -3.43 -11.22
C ASP A 377 24.91 -4.32 -12.09
N ARG A 378 26.16 -3.87 -12.25
CA ARG A 378 27.24 -4.61 -12.91
C ARG A 378 28.14 -5.26 -11.86
N PRO A 379 28.93 -6.28 -12.19
CA PRO A 379 29.83 -6.92 -11.24
C PRO A 379 30.79 -5.96 -10.53
N SER A 380 31.19 -4.85 -11.16
CA SER A 380 32.02 -3.80 -10.55
C SER A 380 31.30 -3.05 -9.43
N ASP A 381 29.98 -2.95 -9.49
CA ASP A 381 29.19 -2.12 -8.58
C ASP A 381 28.95 -2.85 -7.24
N LEU A 382 29.01 -4.17 -7.24
CA LEU A 382 28.79 -5.01 -6.06
C LEU A 382 29.82 -4.79 -4.96
N LEU A 383 31.04 -4.35 -5.29
CA LEU A 383 32.10 -4.06 -4.32
C LEU A 383 31.78 -2.87 -3.40
N SER A 384 30.88 -1.99 -3.84
CA SER A 384 30.47 -0.78 -3.13
C SER A 384 28.96 -0.71 -2.88
N PHE A 385 28.26 -1.85 -3.00
CA PHE A 385 26.81 -1.89 -2.82
C PHE A 385 26.39 -1.28 -1.47
N ARG A 386 25.44 -0.37 -1.54
CA ARG A 386 24.81 0.25 -0.37
C ARG A 386 23.31 0.29 -0.56
N GLU A 387 22.58 0.08 0.55
CA GLU A 387 21.14 0.31 0.54
C GLU A 387 20.81 1.77 0.30
N ILE A 388 19.77 2.00 -0.50
CA ILE A 388 19.13 3.30 -0.66
C ILE A 388 18.10 3.44 0.46
N GLU A 389 18.21 4.53 1.22
CA GLU A 389 17.21 4.92 2.22
C GLU A 389 16.39 6.06 1.60
N PRO A 390 15.19 5.78 1.06
CA PRO A 390 14.37 6.81 0.44
C PRO A 390 13.97 7.88 1.45
N PHE A 391 14.04 9.12 1.02
CA PHE A 391 13.52 10.27 1.77
C PHE A 391 12.24 10.76 1.11
N CYS A 392 11.20 10.97 1.92
CA CYS A 392 9.92 11.47 1.48
C CYS A 392 9.40 12.56 2.40
N VAL A 393 8.99 13.67 1.82
CA VAL A 393 8.09 14.64 2.43
C VAL A 393 6.91 14.81 1.50
N SER A 394 5.73 14.39 1.93
CA SER A 394 4.51 14.37 1.12
C SER A 394 3.39 15.15 1.80
N ALA A 395 2.64 15.91 1.00
CA ALA A 395 1.40 16.53 1.42
C ALA A 395 0.29 15.52 1.72
N ASN A 396 0.42 14.29 1.21
CA ASN A 396 -0.57 13.22 1.30
C ASN A 396 -0.09 12.07 2.18
N ASP A 397 0.69 12.37 3.20
CA ASP A 397 1.05 11.43 4.24
C ASP A 397 -0.21 10.88 4.93
N LEU A 398 -0.29 9.57 5.15
CA LEU A 398 -1.45 8.92 5.74
C LEU A 398 -1.70 9.38 7.19
N ILE A 399 -0.64 9.66 7.93
CA ILE A 399 -0.70 10.01 9.37
C ILE A 399 -0.73 11.53 9.56
N ASN A 400 0.08 12.26 8.79
CA ASN A 400 0.23 13.71 8.91
C ASN A 400 0.35 14.36 7.53
N PRO A 401 -0.78 14.57 6.82
CA PRO A 401 -0.81 14.96 5.41
C PRO A 401 -0.32 16.38 5.15
N LEU A 402 0.19 17.15 5.95
CA LEU A 402 0.87 18.46 5.70
C LEU A 402 1.77 18.79 6.89
N PRO A 403 2.99 18.24 6.97
CA PRO A 403 3.88 18.51 8.07
C PRO A 403 4.43 19.96 7.97
N PRO A 404 3.84 20.96 8.63
CA PRO A 404 4.24 22.36 8.47
C PRO A 404 5.64 22.64 9.03
N SER A 405 6.14 21.78 9.91
CA SER A 405 7.45 21.94 10.55
C SER A 405 8.65 21.72 9.62
N LEU A 406 8.43 21.12 8.45
CA LEU A 406 9.49 20.82 7.48
C LEU A 406 9.63 21.87 6.37
N PHE A 407 8.69 22.82 6.29
CA PHE A 407 8.66 23.82 5.22
C PHE A 407 9.02 25.21 5.74
N TYR A 408 10.00 25.82 5.08
CA TYR A 408 10.41 27.21 5.33
C TYR A 408 10.24 27.99 4.03
N GLY A 409 9.55 29.13 4.08
CA GLY A 409 9.38 29.96 2.91
C GLY A 409 8.31 31.03 3.10
N SER A 410 8.11 31.82 2.06
CA SER A 410 7.10 32.87 2.01
C SER A 410 6.26 32.74 0.75
N GLY A 411 4.96 33.07 0.86
CA GLY A 411 4.03 33.06 -0.27
C GLY A 411 3.52 31.69 -0.71
N TRP A 412 3.87 30.61 0.01
CA TRP A 412 3.32 29.29 -0.19
C TRP A 412 2.28 28.98 0.88
N HIS A 413 1.20 28.33 0.46
CA HIS A 413 0.05 28.00 1.29
C HIS A 413 -0.28 26.53 1.21
N ALA A 414 -0.72 25.95 2.33
CA ALA A 414 -1.22 24.60 2.39
C ALA A 414 -2.69 24.55 1.96
N PHE A 415 -3.03 23.63 1.06
CA PHE A 415 -4.40 23.34 0.66
C PHE A 415 -4.88 22.04 1.29
N HIS A 416 -6.03 22.11 1.92
CA HIS A 416 -6.76 20.96 2.48
C HIS A 416 -8.07 20.80 1.71
N PRO A 417 -8.30 19.66 1.04
CA PRO A 417 -9.57 19.43 0.35
C PRO A 417 -10.73 19.36 1.35
N ALA A 418 -11.90 19.83 0.95
CA ALA A 418 -13.11 19.60 1.71
C ALA A 418 -13.52 18.12 1.60
N LYS A 419 -13.99 17.53 2.70
CA LYS A 419 -14.47 16.14 2.69
C LYS A 419 -15.54 15.94 1.61
N GLY A 420 -15.39 14.89 0.80
CA GLY A 420 -16.31 14.53 -0.26
C GLY A 420 -16.12 15.33 -1.57
N THR A 421 -15.01 16.04 -1.74
CA THR A 421 -14.63 16.64 -3.02
C THR A 421 -14.04 15.56 -3.94
N HIS A 422 -14.16 15.74 -5.25
CA HIS A 422 -13.68 14.78 -6.25
C HIS A 422 -12.14 14.64 -6.26
N ASP A 423 -11.40 15.64 -5.77
CA ASP A 423 -9.95 15.61 -5.58
C ASP A 423 -9.66 15.80 -4.10
N GLU A 424 -9.29 14.72 -3.44
CA GLU A 424 -9.02 14.67 -1.99
C GLU A 424 -7.55 14.93 -1.66
N ARG A 425 -6.73 15.34 -2.65
CA ARG A 425 -5.30 15.53 -2.45
C ARG A 425 -5.00 16.84 -1.75
N HIS A 426 -4.14 16.76 -0.76
CA HIS A 426 -3.48 17.89 -0.13
C HIS A 426 -2.28 18.31 -0.97
N TYR A 427 -1.99 19.61 -1.02
CA TYR A 427 -0.82 20.15 -1.71
C TYR A 427 -0.40 21.49 -1.13
N TRP A 428 0.85 21.90 -1.40
CA TRP A 428 1.30 23.28 -1.21
C TRP A 428 1.20 24.00 -2.53
N TYR A 429 0.78 25.27 -2.48
CA TYR A 429 0.66 26.09 -3.68
C TYR A 429 1.11 27.52 -3.46
N ALA A 430 1.53 28.18 -4.52
CA ALA A 430 1.81 29.60 -4.57
C ALA A 430 1.17 30.22 -5.80
N GLU A 431 0.78 31.51 -5.69
CA GLU A 431 0.15 32.30 -6.75
C GLU A 431 0.89 33.63 -6.99
N GLN A 432 1.82 34.00 -6.09
CA GLN A 432 2.60 35.20 -6.23
C GLN A 432 3.99 34.85 -6.75
N PRO A 433 4.39 35.40 -7.93
CA PRO A 433 5.75 35.22 -8.46
C PRO A 433 6.81 35.60 -7.42
N THR A 434 7.98 35.00 -7.52
CA THR A 434 9.07 35.09 -6.55
C THR A 434 8.84 34.45 -5.18
N SER A 435 7.62 33.95 -4.90
CA SER A 435 7.38 33.13 -3.69
C SER A 435 8.32 31.95 -3.65
N ARG A 436 8.96 31.72 -2.50
CA ARG A 436 9.92 30.64 -2.31
C ARG A 436 9.49 29.69 -1.21
N ILE A 437 9.72 28.39 -1.44
CA ILE A 437 9.59 27.34 -0.44
C ILE A 437 10.93 26.61 -0.34
N ARG A 438 11.39 26.35 0.89
CA ARG A 438 12.61 25.60 1.17
C ARG A 438 12.25 24.38 2.01
N ILE A 439 12.70 23.22 1.59
CA ILE A 439 12.39 21.93 2.22
C ILE A 439 13.71 21.25 2.54
N PRO A 440 14.06 21.08 3.83
CA PRO A 440 15.24 20.33 4.23
C PRO A 440 15.05 18.84 3.93
N MET A 441 16.12 18.17 3.51
CA MET A 441 16.13 16.76 3.18
C MET A 441 17.45 16.10 3.57
N ARG A 442 17.44 14.77 3.59
CA ARG A 442 18.62 13.95 3.80
C ARG A 442 18.75 12.92 2.68
N LEU A 443 19.93 12.86 2.05
CA LEU A 443 20.22 11.95 0.96
C LEU A 443 21.10 10.78 1.42
N SER A 444 20.80 9.61 0.90
CA SER A 444 21.60 8.40 1.04
C SER A 444 22.34 8.01 -0.26
N ALA A 445 21.74 8.35 -1.42
CA ALA A 445 22.32 8.09 -2.75
C ALA A 445 22.56 9.39 -3.52
N GLY A 446 21.61 9.96 -4.27
CA GLY A 446 21.97 11.17 -4.99
C GLY A 446 20.87 11.78 -5.84
N ASP A 447 19.72 11.12 -5.98
CA ASP A 447 18.60 11.63 -6.75
C ASP A 447 17.70 12.52 -5.89
N VAL A 448 17.28 13.65 -6.45
CA VAL A 448 16.32 14.58 -5.86
C VAL A 448 15.19 14.82 -6.85
N ALA A 449 13.96 14.65 -6.40
CA ALA A 449 12.78 14.77 -7.24
C ALA A 449 11.68 15.62 -6.59
N ILE A 450 10.92 16.29 -7.44
CA ILE A 450 9.71 17.01 -7.06
C ILE A 450 8.49 16.28 -7.61
N TYR A 451 7.52 16.05 -6.75
CA TYR A 451 6.24 15.49 -7.11
C TYR A 451 5.19 16.59 -7.09
N TYR A 452 4.56 16.88 -8.22
CA TYR A 452 3.68 18.03 -8.41
C TYR A 452 2.52 17.73 -9.36
N ILE A 453 1.55 18.64 -9.45
CA ILE A 453 0.38 18.45 -10.31
C ILE A 453 0.62 19.18 -11.64
N GLN A 454 0.50 18.45 -12.74
CA GLN A 454 0.35 19.00 -14.09
C GLN A 454 -1.11 19.10 -14.47
N ASN A 455 -1.52 20.27 -14.94
CA ASN A 455 -2.87 20.52 -15.45
C ASN A 455 -2.89 20.40 -16.98
N PRO A 456 -4.05 20.01 -17.57
CA PRO A 456 -4.23 20.13 -19.00
C PRO A 456 -4.11 21.59 -19.47
N GLU A 457 -3.75 21.81 -20.74
CA GLU A 457 -3.50 23.15 -21.30
C GLU A 457 -4.69 24.11 -21.17
N ASN A 458 -5.92 23.59 -21.13
CA ASN A 458 -7.15 24.38 -20.95
C ASN A 458 -7.39 24.84 -19.51
N LYS A 459 -6.56 24.38 -18.53
CA LYS A 459 -6.61 24.81 -17.13
C LYS A 459 -5.27 25.44 -16.74
N PRO A 460 -5.16 26.77 -16.69
CA PRO A 460 -3.91 27.44 -16.43
C PRO A 460 -3.24 26.95 -15.12
N ALA A 461 -1.95 26.70 -15.18
CA ALA A 461 -1.10 26.43 -14.02
C ALA A 461 0.20 27.22 -14.16
N GLY A 462 0.77 27.62 -13.03
CA GLY A 462 2.06 28.28 -12.97
C GLY A 462 3.21 27.31 -13.24
N SER A 463 4.43 27.87 -13.39
CA SER A 463 5.68 27.10 -13.44
C SER A 463 6.57 27.48 -12.26
N ALA A 464 7.42 26.56 -11.82
CA ALA A 464 8.36 26.82 -10.74
C ALA A 464 9.77 26.42 -11.14
N LEU A 465 10.77 27.21 -10.72
CA LEU A 465 12.18 26.83 -10.80
C LEU A 465 12.58 26.19 -9.47
N CYS A 466 13.07 24.96 -9.52
CA CYS A 466 13.51 24.21 -8.34
C CYS A 466 14.99 23.83 -8.46
N TRP A 467 15.72 23.90 -7.35
CA TRP A 467 17.15 23.58 -7.28
C TRP A 467 17.52 23.02 -5.91
N VAL A 468 18.69 22.38 -5.85
CA VAL A 468 19.23 21.82 -4.62
C VAL A 468 20.28 22.78 -4.05
N ASP A 469 20.22 23.02 -2.75
CA ASP A 469 21.10 23.93 -1.99
C ASP A 469 21.15 25.34 -2.63
N ASP A 470 22.35 25.89 -2.82
CA ASP A 470 22.54 27.19 -3.42
C ASP A 470 22.81 27.11 -4.95
N ASN A 471 22.60 25.96 -5.58
CA ASN A 471 22.86 25.75 -7.00
C ASN A 471 21.72 26.25 -7.91
N VAL A 472 21.39 27.53 -7.82
CA VAL A 472 20.33 28.13 -8.64
C VAL A 472 20.60 27.99 -10.15
N ALA A 473 21.88 27.97 -10.56
CA ALA A 473 22.25 27.82 -11.97
C ALA A 473 21.97 26.43 -12.54
N GLY A 474 21.93 25.41 -11.66
CA GLY A 474 21.52 24.03 -12.01
C GLY A 474 20.04 23.78 -11.82
N GLY A 475 19.25 24.82 -11.56
CA GLY A 475 17.80 24.68 -11.33
C GLY A 475 17.05 24.17 -12.55
N VAL A 476 16.03 23.37 -12.29
CA VAL A 476 15.12 22.81 -13.30
C VAL A 476 13.79 23.52 -13.24
N GLU A 477 13.32 23.99 -14.39
CA GLU A 477 11.99 24.57 -14.52
C GLU A 477 10.95 23.45 -14.64
N LEU A 478 9.98 23.46 -13.73
CA LEU A 478 8.86 22.54 -13.68
C LEU A 478 7.63 23.23 -14.29
N GLN A 479 7.13 22.67 -15.38
CA GLN A 479 5.96 23.19 -16.09
C GLN A 479 4.67 22.69 -15.42
N GLY A 480 3.82 23.61 -14.99
CA GLY A 480 2.54 23.25 -14.40
C GLY A 480 1.47 22.82 -15.41
N ASN A 481 1.66 23.05 -16.72
CA ASN A 481 0.80 22.53 -17.78
C ASN A 481 1.50 21.46 -18.60
N ALA A 482 0.73 20.48 -19.11
CA ALA A 482 1.18 19.43 -20.01
C ALA A 482 0.02 18.92 -20.88
N GLU A 483 0.35 18.11 -21.90
CA GLU A 483 -0.62 17.39 -22.72
C GLU A 483 -1.27 16.22 -21.95
N VAL A 484 -2.06 16.55 -20.94
CA VAL A 484 -2.82 15.58 -20.13
C VAL A 484 -4.32 15.88 -20.25
N SER A 485 -5.16 14.87 -20.08
CA SER A 485 -6.62 15.03 -20.16
C SER A 485 -7.23 15.64 -18.90
N GLU A 486 -6.57 15.47 -17.76
CA GLU A 486 -7.00 15.92 -16.44
C GLU A 486 -5.80 16.18 -15.53
N PRO A 487 -5.97 16.91 -14.40
CA PRO A 487 -4.88 17.15 -13.45
C PRO A 487 -4.21 15.85 -13.02
N THR A 488 -2.93 15.70 -13.34
CA THR A 488 -2.17 14.47 -13.15
C THR A 488 -0.93 14.74 -12.29
N PRO A 489 -0.69 13.96 -11.23
CA PRO A 489 0.55 14.00 -10.50
C PRO A 489 1.72 13.54 -11.37
N THR A 490 2.84 14.24 -11.28
CA THR A 490 4.04 13.94 -12.06
C THR A 490 5.28 14.05 -11.18
N LEU A 491 6.19 13.10 -11.32
CA LEU A 491 7.49 13.12 -10.68
C LEU A 491 8.54 13.61 -11.67
N THR A 492 9.31 14.62 -11.27
CA THR A 492 10.44 15.11 -12.06
C THR A 492 11.70 15.14 -11.20
N ILE A 493 12.73 14.43 -11.67
CA ILE A 493 14.05 14.45 -11.04
C ILE A 493 14.73 15.77 -11.40
N ILE A 494 15.15 16.53 -10.38
CA ILE A 494 15.79 17.83 -10.56
C ILE A 494 17.31 17.77 -10.41
N ASP A 495 17.85 16.74 -9.74
CA ASP A 495 19.28 16.48 -9.63
C ASP A 495 19.51 14.98 -9.41
N ARG A 496 20.63 14.43 -9.94
CA ARG A 496 21.00 13.00 -9.85
C ARG A 496 22.33 12.75 -9.16
N HIS A 497 23.07 13.78 -8.80
CA HIS A 497 24.45 13.65 -8.33
C HIS A 497 24.72 14.41 -7.04
N VAL A 498 23.70 14.59 -6.23
CA VAL A 498 23.84 15.26 -4.93
C VAL A 498 24.58 14.36 -3.95
N ALA A 499 25.57 14.89 -3.26
CA ALA A 499 26.35 14.14 -2.30
C ALA A 499 25.48 13.62 -1.13
N LYS A 500 25.87 12.49 -0.54
CA LYS A 500 25.21 11.99 0.68
C LYS A 500 25.33 13.02 1.81
N GLY A 501 24.22 13.36 2.45
CA GLY A 501 24.22 14.31 3.56
C GLY A 501 22.89 15.02 3.78
N SER A 502 22.97 16.13 4.50
CA SER A 502 21.84 17.02 4.74
C SER A 502 21.87 18.16 3.70
N HIS A 503 20.77 18.33 3.01
CA HIS A 503 20.60 19.29 1.92
C HIS A 503 19.23 19.96 2.06
N PHE A 504 18.92 20.86 1.13
CA PHE A 504 17.57 21.40 0.98
C PHE A 504 17.22 21.57 -0.50
N VAL A 505 15.95 21.44 -0.80
CA VAL A 505 15.38 21.86 -2.07
C VAL A 505 14.77 23.24 -1.89
N GLU A 506 14.97 24.11 -2.85
CA GLU A 506 14.27 25.39 -2.92
C GLU A 506 13.52 25.47 -4.24
N CYS A 507 12.24 25.89 -4.19
CA CYS A 507 11.42 26.12 -5.37
C CYS A 507 10.88 27.55 -5.34
N GLN A 508 11.00 28.26 -6.46
CA GLN A 508 10.50 29.61 -6.66
C GLN A 508 9.43 29.62 -7.76
N LEU A 509 8.26 30.19 -7.47
CA LEU A 509 7.24 30.42 -8.47
C LEU A 509 7.71 31.42 -9.51
N LEU A 510 7.58 31.08 -10.79
CA LEU A 510 7.91 31.94 -11.93
C LEU A 510 6.73 32.84 -12.31
N GLY A 511 7.03 33.99 -12.94
CA GLY A 511 6.05 34.95 -13.42
C GLY A 511 6.52 36.37 -13.30
N GLU A 512 5.69 37.32 -13.72
CA GLU A 512 5.97 38.79 -13.60
C GLU A 512 5.72 39.25 -12.17
N GLU A 513 6.71 39.92 -11.59
CA GLU A 513 6.59 40.50 -10.25
C GLU A 513 5.43 41.50 -10.18
N GLY A 514 4.61 41.34 -9.13
CA GLY A 514 3.43 42.19 -8.90
C GLY A 514 2.16 41.75 -9.65
N LYS A 515 2.21 40.71 -10.48
CA LYS A 515 1.04 40.10 -11.09
C LYS A 515 0.82 38.68 -10.53
N ALA A 516 -0.40 38.34 -10.13
CA ALA A 516 -0.70 36.99 -9.73
C ALA A 516 -0.50 36.00 -10.90
N SER A 517 0.16 34.89 -10.65
CA SER A 517 0.33 33.76 -11.56
C SER A 517 -0.75 32.69 -11.26
N PRO A 518 -1.15 31.87 -12.23
CA PRO A 518 -1.88 30.64 -11.91
C PRO A 518 -1.11 29.82 -10.89
N PRO A 519 -1.80 29.05 -9.99
CA PRO A 519 -1.13 28.33 -8.93
C PRO A 519 -0.23 27.21 -9.46
N PHE A 520 0.98 27.09 -8.92
CA PHE A 520 1.79 25.88 -9.03
C PHE A 520 1.62 25.05 -7.76
N LYS A 521 1.46 23.72 -7.92
CA LYS A 521 1.04 22.81 -6.83
C LYS A 521 2.06 21.70 -6.60
N ILE A 522 2.71 21.70 -5.43
CA ILE A 522 3.66 20.66 -5.01
C ILE A 522 2.93 19.64 -4.12
N LEU A 523 3.07 18.37 -4.45
CA LEU A 523 2.57 17.24 -3.67
C LEU A 523 3.63 16.66 -2.73
N GLY A 524 4.90 16.72 -3.12
CA GLY A 524 5.99 16.19 -2.30
C GLY A 524 7.37 16.51 -2.83
N VAL A 525 8.38 16.25 -1.99
CA VAL A 525 9.81 16.31 -2.31
C VAL A 525 10.42 14.99 -1.89
N PHE A 526 11.13 14.36 -2.80
CA PHE A 526 11.67 13.02 -2.64
C PHE A 526 13.17 13.01 -2.91
N ALA A 527 13.88 12.12 -2.24
CA ALA A 527 15.29 11.90 -2.49
C ALA A 527 15.71 10.45 -2.21
N THR A 528 16.81 10.03 -2.83
CA THR A 528 17.46 8.75 -2.55
C THR A 528 18.77 8.90 -1.81
#